data_894e7de493cd42b4346125da2d57a131
#
_entry.id   894e7de493cd42b4346125da2d57a131
#
_cell.length_a   1.000
_cell.length_b   1.000
_cell.length_c   1.000
_cell.angle_alpha   90.00
_cell.angle_beta   90.00
_cell.angle_gamma   90.00
#
_symmetry.space_group_name_H-M   'P 1'
#
loop_
_entity.id
_entity.type
_entity.pdbx_description
1 polymer ?
#
loop_
_entity_poly.entity_id
_entity_poly.type
_entity_poly.pdbx_seq_one_letter_code
_entity_poly.pdbx_strand_id
1 'polypeptide(L)'
;GVGTGLDLPHLPLQHHYVGLDLNRAMLRRALPRVGQFDFLPVQGDAQRLPFAANSFDSAVLHLILAVVPQPAHCFAEIARVLKPGGEVLVFDKFLRRGQTALLRRLANPLMRRIATRLDVVFEDLLAEAPGLALQHDQPALAGGWFRMIRLRKS
;
A
#
# COMPACT_ATOMS: atom_id res chain seq x y z
N GLY A 1 0.57 -5.89 1.23
CA GLY A 1 -0.24 -6.96 0.65
C GLY A 1 0.20 -7.31 -0.75
N VAL A 2 1.20 -8.21 -0.90
CA VAL A 2 1.66 -8.62 -2.24
C VAL A 2 0.63 -9.48 -2.98
N GLY A 3 -0.36 -10.00 -2.26
CA GLY A 3 -1.41 -10.83 -2.84
C GLY A 3 -0.86 -12.05 -3.57
N THR A 4 -1.32 -12.23 -4.80
CA THR A 4 -0.89 -13.32 -5.67
C THR A 4 0.32 -12.95 -6.55
N GLY A 5 1.00 -11.82 -6.28
CA GLY A 5 2.22 -11.40 -6.98
C GLY A 5 2.00 -10.94 -8.43
N LEU A 6 0.84 -10.38 -8.75
CA LEU A 6 0.55 -9.89 -10.11
C LEU A 6 1.43 -8.72 -10.53
N ASP A 7 1.97 -7.96 -9.58
CA ASP A 7 2.87 -6.84 -9.86
C ASP A 7 4.30 -7.28 -10.18
N LEU A 8 4.72 -8.48 -9.72
CA LEU A 8 6.09 -8.96 -9.86
C LEU A 8 6.63 -8.86 -11.30
N PRO A 9 5.90 -9.31 -12.34
CA PRO A 9 6.41 -9.26 -13.71
C PRO A 9 6.68 -7.83 -14.24
N HIS A 10 6.20 -6.82 -13.53
CA HIS A 10 6.33 -5.40 -13.90
C HIS A 10 7.40 -4.68 -13.09
N LEU A 11 8.05 -5.36 -12.14
CA LEU A 11 9.11 -4.81 -11.30
C LEU A 11 10.49 -5.03 -11.94
N PRO A 12 11.47 -4.15 -11.67
CA PRO A 12 12.84 -4.33 -12.10
C PRO A 12 13.51 -5.58 -11.48
N LEU A 13 14.26 -6.36 -12.26
CA LEU A 13 14.87 -7.62 -11.77
C LEU A 13 16.09 -7.42 -10.85
N GLN A 14 16.71 -6.24 -10.87
CA GLN A 14 17.97 -5.96 -10.18
C GLN A 14 17.82 -5.66 -8.66
N HIS A 15 16.63 -5.78 -8.11
CA HIS A 15 16.35 -5.51 -6.70
C HIS A 15 16.00 -6.78 -5.93
N HIS A 16 16.25 -6.74 -4.62
CA HIS A 16 15.75 -7.74 -3.67
C HIS A 16 14.35 -7.34 -3.22
N TYR A 17 13.41 -8.25 -3.29
CA TYR A 17 12.02 -8.00 -2.94
C TYR A 17 11.58 -8.78 -1.71
N VAL A 18 10.90 -8.12 -0.81
CA VAL A 18 10.18 -8.76 0.28
C VAL A 18 8.69 -8.57 0.03
N GLY A 19 8.00 -9.66 -0.24
CA GLY A 19 6.55 -9.67 -0.47
C GLY A 19 5.80 -10.06 0.79
N LEU A 20 5.17 -9.10 1.46
CA LEU A 20 4.38 -9.37 2.66
C LEU A 20 2.89 -9.49 2.33
N ASP A 21 2.24 -10.50 2.91
CA ASP A 21 0.79 -10.64 2.91
C ASP A 21 0.32 -11.34 4.20
N LEU A 22 -0.87 -10.96 4.68
CA LEU A 22 -1.49 -11.59 5.84
C LEU A 22 -1.91 -13.03 5.53
N ASN A 23 -2.31 -13.28 4.28
CA ASN A 23 -2.86 -14.55 3.84
C ASN A 23 -1.80 -15.44 3.19
N ARG A 24 -1.42 -16.51 3.90
CA ARG A 24 -0.45 -17.50 3.41
C ARG A 24 -0.84 -18.13 2.06
N ALA A 25 -2.14 -18.31 1.78
CA ALA A 25 -2.58 -18.87 0.51
C ALA A 25 -2.31 -17.91 -0.67
N MET A 26 -2.36 -16.60 -0.44
CA MET A 26 -1.98 -15.60 -1.44
C MET A 26 -0.48 -15.65 -1.73
N LEU A 27 0.36 -15.73 -0.69
CA LEU A 27 1.82 -15.91 -0.86
C LEU A 27 2.16 -17.16 -1.66
N ARG A 28 1.51 -18.30 -1.36
CA ARG A 28 1.71 -19.54 -2.14
C ARG A 28 1.36 -19.37 -3.62
N ARG A 29 0.33 -18.58 -3.94
CA ARG A 29 -0.06 -18.29 -5.33
C ARG A 29 0.88 -17.27 -6.00
N ALA A 30 1.63 -16.48 -5.24
CA ALA A 30 2.65 -15.59 -5.77
C ALA A 30 3.90 -16.35 -6.22
N LEU A 31 4.30 -17.42 -5.53
CA LEU A 31 5.54 -18.17 -5.80
C LEU A 31 5.76 -18.56 -7.26
N PRO A 32 4.76 -19.06 -8.02
CA PRO A 32 4.98 -19.39 -9.43
C PRO A 32 5.31 -18.19 -10.32
N ARG A 33 5.05 -16.96 -9.86
CA ARG A 33 5.33 -15.69 -10.57
C ARG A 33 6.69 -15.08 -10.22
N VAL A 34 7.35 -15.63 -9.21
CA VAL A 34 8.66 -15.13 -8.76
C VAL A 34 9.71 -15.25 -9.87
N GLY A 35 9.72 -16.39 -10.60
CA GLY A 35 10.64 -16.57 -11.74
C GLY A 35 12.09 -16.28 -11.36
N GLN A 36 12.68 -15.23 -11.97
CA GLN A 36 14.06 -14.80 -11.77
C GLN A 36 14.22 -13.72 -10.68
N PHE A 37 13.12 -13.28 -10.02
CA PHE A 37 13.20 -12.29 -8.97
C PHE A 37 13.86 -12.85 -7.71
N ASP A 38 14.73 -12.07 -7.11
CA ASP A 38 15.16 -12.30 -5.74
C ASP A 38 14.04 -11.86 -4.80
N PHE A 39 13.23 -12.82 -4.37
CA PHE A 39 11.96 -12.58 -3.70
C PHE A 39 11.83 -13.42 -2.41
N LEU A 40 11.63 -12.74 -1.30
CA LEU A 40 11.37 -13.32 0.01
C LEU A 40 9.88 -13.16 0.38
N PRO A 41 9.07 -14.24 0.38
CA PRO A 41 7.70 -14.16 0.88
C PRO A 41 7.68 -14.13 2.41
N VAL A 42 6.97 -13.17 2.99
CA VAL A 42 6.79 -13.02 4.43
C VAL A 42 5.31 -12.97 4.78
N GLN A 43 4.86 -13.87 5.66
CA GLN A 43 3.52 -13.78 6.21
C GLN A 43 3.51 -12.78 7.37
N GLY A 44 2.68 -11.74 7.29
CA GLY A 44 2.61 -10.72 8.32
C GLY A 44 1.48 -9.72 8.11
N ASP A 45 1.19 -8.94 9.16
CA ASP A 45 0.23 -7.86 9.13
C ASP A 45 0.92 -6.57 8.68
N ALA A 46 0.38 -5.92 7.64
CA ALA A 46 0.89 -4.64 7.15
C ALA A 46 0.76 -3.50 8.17
N GLN A 47 -0.11 -3.66 9.18
CA GLN A 47 -0.28 -2.71 10.27
C GLN A 47 0.75 -2.90 11.39
N ARG A 48 1.54 -3.99 11.33
CA ARG A 48 2.63 -4.29 12.27
C ARG A 48 3.72 -5.09 11.55
N LEU A 49 4.54 -4.39 10.79
CA LEU A 49 5.56 -5.01 9.94
C LEU A 49 6.66 -5.69 10.78
N PRO A 50 6.99 -6.96 10.51
CA PRO A 50 8.02 -7.71 11.25
C PRO A 50 9.45 -7.35 10.81
N PHE A 51 9.72 -6.07 10.58
CA PHE A 51 11.00 -5.58 10.10
C PHE A 51 11.52 -4.47 11.03
N ALA A 52 12.83 -4.32 11.10
CA ALA A 52 13.46 -3.22 11.81
C ALA A 52 13.18 -1.87 11.14
N ALA A 53 13.32 -0.78 11.88
CA ALA A 53 13.28 0.56 11.29
C ALA A 53 14.43 0.73 10.30
N ASN A 54 14.21 1.56 9.25
CA ASN A 54 15.22 1.90 8.24
C ASN A 54 15.84 0.67 7.53
N SER A 55 15.01 -0.34 7.20
CA SER A 55 15.45 -1.59 6.55
C SER A 55 15.31 -1.56 5.03
N PHE A 56 14.43 -0.73 4.48
CA PHE A 56 14.09 -0.75 3.06
C PHE A 56 14.40 0.57 2.37
N ASP A 57 14.86 0.48 1.12
CA ASP A 57 15.11 1.63 0.26
C ASP A 57 13.80 2.12 -0.39
N SER A 58 12.86 1.22 -0.63
CA SER A 58 11.56 1.57 -1.21
C SER A 58 10.46 0.63 -0.75
N ALA A 59 9.22 1.09 -0.87
CA ALA A 59 8.01 0.30 -0.61
C ALA A 59 6.96 0.53 -1.69
N VAL A 60 6.25 -0.54 -2.06
CA VAL A 60 5.11 -0.49 -2.98
C VAL A 60 3.85 -0.90 -2.24
N LEU A 61 2.85 -0.03 -2.23
CA LEU A 61 1.53 -0.24 -1.66
C LEU A 61 0.51 -0.28 -2.79
N HIS A 62 0.06 -1.47 -3.15
CA HIS A 62 -0.91 -1.65 -4.21
C HIS A 62 -2.21 -2.20 -3.63
N LEU A 63 -3.27 -1.37 -3.64
CA LEU A 63 -4.63 -1.68 -3.18
C LEU A 63 -4.71 -2.23 -1.74
N ILE A 64 -3.78 -1.84 -0.88
CA ILE A 64 -3.70 -2.33 0.51
C ILE A 64 -4.39 -1.39 1.50
N LEU A 65 -4.28 -0.07 1.30
CA LEU A 65 -4.80 0.92 2.24
C LEU A 65 -6.32 0.92 2.31
N ALA A 66 -6.99 0.54 1.21
CA ALA A 66 -8.44 0.38 1.18
C ALA A 66 -8.94 -0.92 1.83
N VAL A 67 -8.06 -1.89 2.16
CA VAL A 67 -8.47 -3.20 2.71
C VAL A 67 -8.04 -3.42 4.15
N VAL A 68 -6.97 -2.79 4.61
CA VAL A 68 -6.53 -2.92 6.02
C VAL A 68 -7.54 -2.23 6.97
N PRO A 69 -7.78 -2.78 8.17
CA PRO A 69 -8.68 -2.17 9.14
C PRO A 69 -8.28 -0.76 9.56
N GLN A 70 -6.99 -0.52 9.74
CA GLN A 70 -6.44 0.76 10.20
C GLN A 70 -5.33 1.23 9.24
N PRO A 71 -5.67 1.90 8.13
CA PRO A 71 -4.71 2.31 7.12
C PRO A 71 -3.63 3.27 7.64
N ALA A 72 -3.93 4.09 8.64
CA ALA A 72 -2.96 4.94 9.30
C ALA A 72 -1.81 4.15 9.95
N HIS A 73 -2.12 3.03 10.64
CA HIS A 73 -1.09 2.16 11.21
C HIS A 73 -0.20 1.54 10.11
N CYS A 74 -0.81 1.07 9.01
CA CYS A 74 -0.05 0.57 7.87
C CYS A 74 0.89 1.64 7.31
N PHE A 75 0.40 2.88 7.19
CA PHE A 75 1.17 3.99 6.65
C PHE A 75 2.32 4.41 7.56
N ALA A 76 2.09 4.45 8.88
CA ALA A 76 3.13 4.70 9.89
C ALA A 76 4.22 3.62 9.90
N GLU A 77 3.84 2.34 9.77
CA GLU A 77 4.79 1.23 9.68
C GLU A 77 5.65 1.32 8.43
N ILE A 78 5.08 1.70 7.28
CA ILE A 78 5.86 1.96 6.07
C ILE A 78 6.87 3.09 6.30
N ALA A 79 6.44 4.19 6.91
CA ALA A 79 7.36 5.29 7.25
C ALA A 79 8.48 4.81 8.20
N ARG A 80 8.18 3.96 9.16
CA ARG A 80 9.17 3.40 10.10
C ARG A 80 10.22 2.54 9.43
N VAL A 81 9.80 1.62 8.55
CA VAL A 81 10.73 0.63 7.96
C VAL A 81 11.55 1.19 6.79
N LEU A 82 11.14 2.28 6.18
CA LEU A 82 11.91 2.95 5.14
C LEU A 82 13.15 3.63 5.72
N LYS A 83 14.25 3.60 4.98
CA LYS A 83 15.45 4.42 5.24
C LYS A 83 15.16 5.90 4.99
N PRO A 84 15.88 6.83 5.61
CA PRO A 84 15.88 8.23 5.20
C PRO A 84 16.19 8.34 3.69
N GLY A 85 15.45 9.17 2.98
CA GLY A 85 15.52 9.28 1.53
C GLY A 85 14.82 8.19 0.74
N GLY A 86 14.31 7.13 1.40
CA GLY A 86 13.57 6.03 0.77
C GLY A 86 12.24 6.48 0.18
N GLU A 87 11.77 5.75 -0.83
CA GLU A 87 10.57 6.12 -1.59
C GLU A 87 9.39 5.15 -1.35
N VAL A 88 8.19 5.68 -1.38
CA VAL A 88 6.94 4.90 -1.39
C VAL A 88 6.19 5.17 -2.67
N LEU A 89 5.80 4.10 -3.35
CA LEU A 89 4.83 4.15 -4.45
C LEU A 89 3.50 3.60 -3.96
N VAL A 90 2.46 4.42 -4.00
CA VAL A 90 1.11 4.03 -3.61
C VAL A 90 0.22 4.05 -4.85
N PHE A 91 -0.50 2.95 -5.08
CA PHE A 91 -1.61 2.88 -6.02
C PHE A 91 -2.84 2.35 -5.30
N ASP A 92 -3.79 3.23 -5.02
CA ASP A 92 -5.01 2.85 -4.29
C ASP A 92 -6.18 3.79 -4.60
N LYS A 93 -7.33 3.45 -4.04
CA LYS A 93 -8.56 4.24 -4.13
C LYS A 93 -8.62 5.23 -2.98
N PHE A 94 -8.75 6.52 -3.29
CA PHE A 94 -8.87 7.56 -2.28
C PHE A 94 -10.03 8.50 -2.55
N LEU A 95 -10.65 8.99 -1.47
CA LEU A 95 -11.50 10.17 -1.54
C LEU A 95 -10.62 11.42 -1.52
N ARG A 96 -11.04 12.46 -2.26
CA ARG A 96 -10.45 13.78 -2.11
C ARG A 96 -11.05 14.48 -0.89
N ARG A 97 -10.24 15.25 -0.17
CA ARG A 97 -10.68 16.06 0.96
C ARG A 97 -11.83 16.99 0.51
N GLY A 98 -12.94 16.98 1.24
CA GLY A 98 -14.13 17.78 0.91
C GLY A 98 -15.09 17.14 -0.12
N GLN A 99 -14.78 15.99 -0.70
CA GLN A 99 -15.78 15.27 -1.48
C GLN A 99 -16.84 14.68 -0.56
N THR A 100 -18.08 15.17 -0.69
CA THR A 100 -19.24 14.58 -0.02
C THR A 100 -19.62 13.27 -0.71
N ALA A 101 -18.92 12.22 -0.33
CA ALA A 101 -19.22 10.87 -0.84
C ALA A 101 -20.29 10.19 0.05
N LEU A 102 -21.42 10.88 0.29
CA LEU A 102 -22.52 10.36 1.12
C LEU A 102 -22.96 8.96 0.67
N LEU A 103 -23.13 8.76 -0.64
CA LEU A 103 -23.46 7.46 -1.22
C LEU A 103 -22.38 6.40 -0.95
N ARG A 104 -21.10 6.77 -1.02
CA ARG A 104 -19.98 5.86 -0.74
C ARG A 104 -19.87 5.53 0.75
N ARG A 105 -20.11 6.52 1.62
CA ARG A 105 -20.17 6.32 3.08
C ARG A 105 -21.36 5.44 3.48
N LEU A 106 -22.50 5.59 2.85
CA LEU A 106 -23.68 4.73 3.04
C LEU A 106 -23.45 3.30 2.50
N ALA A 107 -22.70 3.14 1.41
CA ALA A 107 -22.34 1.83 0.87
C ALA A 107 -21.24 1.12 1.69
N ASN A 108 -20.49 1.84 2.53
CA ASN A 108 -19.35 1.32 3.29
C ASN A 108 -19.68 0.08 4.16
N PRO A 109 -20.82 0.00 4.89
CA PRO A 109 -21.16 -1.18 5.69
C PRO A 109 -21.31 -2.45 4.84
N LEU A 110 -21.86 -2.29 3.63
CA LEU A 110 -22.01 -3.41 2.68
C LEU A 110 -20.66 -3.78 2.04
N MET A 111 -19.86 -2.78 1.66
CA MET A 111 -18.54 -2.98 1.04
C MET A 111 -17.49 -3.51 2.02
N ARG A 112 -17.60 -3.22 3.33
CA ARG A 112 -16.75 -3.82 4.37
C ARG A 112 -16.91 -5.34 4.47
N ARG A 113 -18.06 -5.89 4.07
CA ARG A 113 -18.26 -7.35 3.91
C ARG A 113 -17.44 -7.93 2.74
N ILE A 114 -17.07 -7.09 1.77
CA ILE A 114 -16.25 -7.43 0.60
C ILE A 114 -14.78 -7.00 0.81
N ALA A 115 -14.38 -6.70 2.06
CA ALA A 115 -13.03 -6.30 2.46
C ALA A 115 -12.48 -5.06 1.71
N THR A 116 -13.31 -4.03 1.46
CA THR A 116 -12.86 -2.79 0.80
C THR A 116 -13.50 -1.57 1.44
N ARG A 117 -12.67 -0.59 1.84
CA ARG A 117 -13.11 0.73 2.31
C ARG A 117 -13.15 1.71 1.14
N LEU A 118 -14.20 2.52 1.09
CA LEU A 118 -14.41 3.53 0.05
C LEU A 118 -14.22 4.97 0.58
N ASP A 119 -13.86 5.10 1.85
CA ASP A 119 -13.82 6.37 2.59
C ASP A 119 -12.41 6.79 3.03
N VAL A 120 -11.39 6.14 2.53
CA VAL A 120 -10.00 6.49 2.88
C VAL A 120 -9.63 7.80 2.19
N VAL A 121 -9.24 8.79 3.00
CA VAL A 121 -8.72 10.10 2.55
C VAL A 121 -7.21 10.08 2.69
N PHE A 122 -6.50 10.22 1.57
CA PHE A 122 -5.03 10.13 1.56
C PHE A 122 -4.37 11.24 2.37
N GLU A 123 -4.89 12.46 2.28
CA GLU A 123 -4.36 13.63 2.96
C GLU A 123 -4.40 13.49 4.50
N ASP A 124 -5.39 12.73 5.02
CA ASP A 124 -5.49 12.45 6.45
C ASP A 124 -4.42 11.41 6.87
N LEU A 125 -4.17 10.39 6.03
CA LEU A 125 -3.08 9.42 6.28
C LEU A 125 -1.71 10.09 6.26
N LEU A 126 -1.48 11.00 5.33
CA LEU A 126 -0.21 11.72 5.22
C LEU A 126 0.03 12.62 6.43
N ALA A 127 -1.01 13.23 6.99
CA ALA A 127 -0.91 14.05 8.20
C ALA A 127 -0.48 13.23 9.43
N GLU A 128 -0.81 11.93 9.47
CA GLU A 128 -0.42 11.00 10.55
C GLU A 128 0.99 10.40 10.36
N ALA A 129 1.64 10.66 9.22
CA ALA A 129 2.99 10.20 8.92
C ALA A 129 3.93 11.36 8.53
N PRO A 130 4.27 12.26 9.46
CA PRO A 130 5.01 13.49 9.16
C PRO A 130 6.42 13.27 8.60
N GLY A 131 6.97 12.05 8.70
CA GLY A 131 8.23 11.68 8.07
C GLY A 131 8.14 11.38 6.57
N LEU A 132 6.94 11.41 5.96
CA LEU A 132 6.75 11.18 4.54
C LEU A 132 6.32 12.48 3.85
N ALA A 133 7.08 12.88 2.83
CA ALA A 133 6.81 14.06 2.02
C ALA A 133 6.24 13.66 0.64
N LEU A 134 5.15 14.31 0.24
CA LEU A 134 4.55 14.11 -1.08
C LEU A 134 5.48 14.64 -2.17
N GLN A 135 5.83 13.78 -3.13
CA GLN A 135 6.63 14.13 -4.30
C GLN A 135 5.75 14.26 -5.56
N HIS A 136 4.81 13.33 -5.72
CA HIS A 136 3.96 13.29 -6.89
C HIS A 136 2.61 12.66 -6.55
N ASP A 137 1.56 13.18 -7.18
CA ASP A 137 0.19 12.69 -7.02
C ASP A 137 -0.58 12.92 -8.31
N GLN A 138 -0.98 11.83 -8.94
CA GLN A 138 -1.71 11.91 -10.20
C GLN A 138 -2.93 10.99 -10.20
N PRO A 139 -4.03 11.42 -10.84
CA PRO A 139 -5.15 10.54 -11.11
C PRO A 139 -4.71 9.43 -12.08
N ALA A 140 -5.11 8.19 -11.79
CA ALA A 140 -4.75 7.04 -12.63
C ALA A 140 -5.98 6.47 -13.36
N LEU A 141 -7.01 6.03 -12.63
CA LEU A 141 -8.18 5.34 -13.19
C LEU A 141 -9.48 5.90 -12.63
N ALA A 142 -10.60 5.59 -13.31
CA ALA A 142 -11.97 5.87 -12.87
C ALA A 142 -12.19 7.36 -12.49
N GLY A 143 -11.78 8.28 -13.37
CA GLY A 143 -11.96 9.72 -13.16
C GLY A 143 -11.17 10.27 -11.96
N GLY A 144 -10.04 9.65 -11.61
CA GLY A 144 -9.18 10.06 -10.51
C GLY A 144 -9.56 9.47 -9.16
N TRP A 145 -10.44 8.46 -9.14
CA TRP A 145 -10.71 7.70 -7.92
C TRP A 145 -9.51 6.85 -7.50
N PHE A 146 -8.82 6.21 -8.47
CA PHE A 146 -7.52 5.63 -8.23
C PHE A 146 -6.45 6.69 -8.44
N ARG A 147 -5.53 6.77 -7.51
CA ARG A 147 -4.41 7.72 -7.55
C ARG A 147 -3.10 6.95 -7.52
N MET A 148 -2.13 7.43 -8.27
CA MET A 148 -0.74 7.00 -8.18
C MET A 148 0.04 8.08 -7.47
N ILE A 149 0.58 7.74 -6.30
CA ILE A 149 1.19 8.71 -5.39
C ILE A 149 2.62 8.25 -5.11
N ARG A 150 3.57 9.17 -5.19
CA ARG A 150 4.95 8.95 -4.79
C ARG A 150 5.28 9.82 -3.59
N LEU A 151 5.84 9.19 -2.57
CA LEU A 151 6.29 9.85 -1.36
C LEU A 151 7.77 9.57 -1.14
N ARG A 152 8.43 10.42 -0.37
CA ARG A 152 9.81 10.25 0.06
C ARG A 152 9.92 10.45 1.56
N LYS A 153 10.69 9.59 2.22
CA LYS A 153 10.99 9.76 3.64
C LYS A 153 12.05 10.84 3.83
N SER A 154 11.80 11.75 4.78
CA SER A 154 12.74 12.80 5.21
C SER A 154 13.99 12.20 5.85
#